data_a786c007b5e0a2178bcc7dfa826ca1d9
#
_entry.id   a786c007b5e0a2178bcc7dfa826ca1d9
#
_cell.length_a   1.000
_cell.length_b   1.000
_cell.length_c   1.000
_cell.angle_alpha   90.00
_cell.angle_beta   90.00
_cell.angle_gamma   90.00
#
_symmetry.space_group_name_H-M   'P 1'
#
loop_
_entity.id
_entity.type
_entity.pdbx_description
1 polymer ?
#
loop_
_entity_poly.entity_id
_entity_poly.type
_entity_poly.pdbx_seq_one_letter_code
_entity_poly.pdbx_strand_id
1 'polypeptide(L)'
;MKATIFKSALFVALTAGTFSSCVNDDEYAVPSIDCTETSLVATIPVSAVPASSNVKQYTADEVIEAYVTSSDEGGNFFKSISFQTLDGSKAFSVPVDVSSTFVSFAPGRKVFIKLKNLYTDVSNEGMRIGAIFLNTSGVASVGRMPVEQYRNTLVGSCTMVDEDDLAATMTISEAKKDANINRLIDIEAVQFTNSALGKTYYDDGNDIGGATNWDLTDAEGNTIVFRTSSFANYANRKVPVGNGKVRGVITKFNGIYQFIARTERDVQLTDPRSEPFFYEDFQAAVDNTNFNFPDWTNVAVSGTKLWREEAFGGNGYAEYSSFGSGNALNVAWLVTPPINMDEHTGEVMTFRTAQHHLDVDSPGNALEVFVSSNFTGNPATATWIPVTVTLPTQATPWYEFVSSGGVDLSSYTGTLHIGFKFTGSGTDLTLDGAFQIDDLRVSGN
;
A
#
# COMPACT_ATOMS: atom_id res chain seq x y z
N MET A 1 -16.79 -77.93 19.06
CA MET A 1 -16.84 -76.78 18.10
C MET A 1 -18.14 -75.96 18.14
N LYS A 2 -19.30 -76.45 18.60
CA LYS A 2 -20.55 -75.62 18.62
C LYS A 2 -20.69 -74.65 19.78
N ALA A 3 -20.02 -74.85 20.90
CA ALA A 3 -20.10 -73.95 22.07
C ALA A 3 -19.22 -72.69 21.95
N THR A 4 -18.16 -72.73 21.14
CA THR A 4 -17.23 -71.55 20.98
C THR A 4 -17.78 -70.56 20.00
N ILE A 5 -18.57 -70.99 18.99
CA ILE A 5 -19.19 -70.11 17.99
C ILE A 5 -20.29 -69.21 18.67
N PHE A 6 -21.05 -69.82 19.62
CA PHE A 6 -22.12 -69.12 20.30
C PHE A 6 -21.59 -67.99 21.27
N LYS A 7 -20.44 -68.23 21.91
CA LYS A 7 -19.80 -67.23 22.78
C LYS A 7 -19.20 -66.11 21.98
N SER A 8 -18.65 -66.32 20.80
CA SER A 8 -18.12 -65.29 19.91
C SER A 8 -19.23 -64.46 19.28
N ALA A 9 -20.36 -65.07 18.90
CA ALA A 9 -21.50 -64.30 18.36
C ALA A 9 -22.18 -63.43 19.42
N LEU A 10 -22.22 -63.87 20.68
CA LEU A 10 -22.76 -63.06 21.79
C LEU A 10 -21.85 -61.87 22.16
N PHE A 11 -20.52 -62.05 22.05
CA PHE A 11 -19.57 -60.98 22.32
C PHE A 11 -19.58 -59.89 21.22
N VAL A 12 -19.74 -60.28 19.95
CA VAL A 12 -19.90 -59.34 18.83
C VAL A 12 -21.23 -58.59 18.89
N ALA A 13 -22.31 -59.23 19.35
CA ALA A 13 -23.59 -58.56 19.53
C ALA A 13 -23.60 -57.58 20.70
N LEU A 14 -22.81 -57.80 21.79
CA LEU A 14 -22.69 -56.87 22.88
C LEU A 14 -21.81 -55.64 22.53
N THR A 15 -20.80 -55.80 21.68
CA THR A 15 -19.96 -54.69 21.25
C THR A 15 -20.59 -53.80 20.17
N ALA A 16 -21.54 -54.32 19.39
CA ALA A 16 -22.29 -53.55 18.41
C ALA A 16 -23.40 -52.69 19.05
N GLY A 17 -23.82 -52.97 20.28
CA GLY A 17 -24.84 -52.19 20.99
C GLY A 17 -24.34 -50.97 21.74
N THR A 18 -23.01 -50.79 21.84
CA THR A 18 -22.45 -49.68 22.63
C THR A 18 -22.09 -48.43 21.80
N PHE A 19 -22.31 -48.45 20.47
CA PHE A 19 -22.02 -47.31 19.59
C PHE A 19 -23.26 -46.62 19.01
N SER A 20 -24.47 -46.96 19.47
CA SER A 20 -25.62 -46.13 19.17
C SER A 20 -25.72 -45.02 20.23
N SER A 21 -24.79 -44.10 20.21
CA SER A 21 -25.04 -42.77 20.77
C SER A 21 -26.05 -42.12 19.82
N CYS A 22 -27.31 -42.12 20.19
CA CYS A 22 -28.30 -41.24 19.57
C CYS A 22 -27.96 -39.81 19.96
N VAL A 23 -27.06 -39.17 19.23
CA VAL A 23 -27.06 -37.74 19.12
C VAL A 23 -28.12 -37.44 18.06
N ASN A 24 -29.32 -37.04 18.48
CA ASN A 24 -30.26 -36.41 17.58
C ASN A 24 -29.64 -35.06 17.18
N ASP A 25 -29.01 -35.01 16.02
CA ASP A 25 -28.45 -33.77 15.45
C ASP A 25 -29.52 -32.73 15.17
N ASP A 26 -30.80 -33.08 15.28
CA ASP A 26 -31.93 -32.19 14.97
C ASP A 26 -32.40 -31.34 16.17
N GLU A 27 -31.87 -31.52 17.37
CA GLU A 27 -32.30 -30.79 18.57
C GLU A 27 -31.32 -29.73 19.09
N TYR A 28 -30.16 -29.59 18.46
CA TYR A 28 -29.25 -28.48 18.78
C TYR A 28 -29.61 -27.26 17.93
N ALA A 29 -30.64 -26.54 18.33
CA ALA A 29 -30.78 -25.15 17.90
C ALA A 29 -29.50 -24.43 18.32
N VAL A 30 -28.78 -23.83 17.36
CA VAL A 30 -27.73 -22.87 17.69
C VAL A 30 -28.39 -21.85 18.61
N PRO A 31 -27.94 -21.69 19.88
CA PRO A 31 -28.55 -20.71 20.75
C PRO A 31 -28.50 -19.36 20.06
N SER A 32 -29.66 -18.76 19.82
CA SER A 32 -29.73 -17.37 19.37
C SER A 32 -29.11 -16.55 20.48
N ILE A 33 -27.91 -16.05 20.28
CA ILE A 33 -27.33 -15.04 21.16
C ILE A 33 -28.13 -13.77 20.84
N ASP A 34 -29.27 -13.61 21.53
CA ASP A 34 -30.06 -12.40 21.41
C ASP A 34 -29.22 -11.23 21.92
N CYS A 35 -28.73 -10.43 20.98
CA CYS A 35 -28.03 -9.20 21.32
C CYS A 35 -29.04 -8.24 21.93
N THR A 36 -28.77 -7.73 23.14
CA THR A 36 -29.59 -6.68 23.76
C THR A 36 -29.01 -5.32 23.35
N GLU A 37 -29.83 -4.55 22.62
CA GLU A 37 -29.39 -3.21 22.17
C GLU A 37 -29.25 -2.28 23.39
N THR A 38 -28.19 -1.45 23.32
CA THR A 38 -27.97 -0.41 24.33
C THR A 38 -28.93 0.76 24.16
N SER A 39 -29.29 1.44 25.27
CA SER A 39 -30.02 2.70 25.21
C SER A 39 -29.16 3.93 24.93
N LEU A 40 -27.83 3.74 24.75
CA LEU A 40 -26.93 4.85 24.43
C LEU A 40 -27.22 5.41 23.04
N VAL A 41 -27.08 6.73 22.94
CA VAL A 41 -27.11 7.46 21.66
C VAL A 41 -25.92 8.37 21.60
N ALA A 42 -25.37 8.58 20.39
CA ALA A 42 -24.32 9.57 20.19
C ALA A 42 -24.86 10.97 20.46
N THR A 43 -24.11 11.74 21.23
CA THR A 43 -24.47 13.13 21.59
C THR A 43 -23.72 14.14 20.73
N ILE A 44 -22.56 13.73 20.18
CA ILE A 44 -21.75 14.54 19.26
C ILE A 44 -21.18 13.65 18.14
N PRO A 45 -20.87 14.21 16.97
CA PRO A 45 -20.16 13.48 15.94
C PRO A 45 -18.67 13.33 16.30
N VAL A 46 -18.01 12.31 15.74
CA VAL A 46 -16.55 12.09 15.93
C VAL A 46 -15.73 13.32 15.52
N SER A 47 -16.18 14.07 14.50
CA SER A 47 -15.51 15.29 14.03
C SER A 47 -15.47 16.43 15.05
N ALA A 48 -16.33 16.40 16.06
CA ALA A 48 -16.34 17.39 17.14
C ALA A 48 -15.37 17.05 18.28
N VAL A 49 -14.79 15.84 18.29
CA VAL A 49 -13.83 15.44 19.32
C VAL A 49 -12.49 16.14 19.05
N PRO A 50 -11.99 16.99 19.96
CA PRO A 50 -10.73 17.69 19.75
C PRO A 50 -9.56 16.72 19.87
N ALA A 51 -8.64 16.77 18.91
CA ALA A 51 -7.37 16.05 18.96
C ALA A 51 -6.24 16.94 18.45
N SER A 52 -5.08 16.85 19.06
CA SER A 52 -3.87 17.58 18.68
C SER A 52 -2.64 16.80 19.14
N SER A 53 -1.44 17.21 18.72
CA SER A 53 -0.19 16.60 19.20
C SER A 53 -0.01 16.67 20.71
N ASN A 54 -0.66 17.63 21.38
CA ASN A 54 -0.69 17.70 22.83
C ASN A 54 -1.89 16.94 23.39
N VAL A 55 -1.63 15.99 24.28
CA VAL A 55 -2.69 15.22 24.94
C VAL A 55 -3.64 16.12 25.73
N LYS A 56 -4.93 15.90 25.58
CA LYS A 56 -5.98 16.64 26.31
C LYS A 56 -6.95 15.69 26.95
N GLN A 57 -7.38 16.02 28.19
CA GLN A 57 -8.45 15.30 28.86
C GLN A 57 -9.81 15.76 28.34
N TYR A 58 -10.67 14.81 28.04
CA TYR A 58 -12.07 15.04 27.69
C TYR A 58 -12.92 15.10 28.98
N THR A 59 -13.58 16.22 29.26
CA THR A 59 -14.28 16.43 30.52
C THR A 59 -15.80 16.40 30.40
N ALA A 60 -16.36 16.65 29.23
CA ALA A 60 -17.77 16.63 28.96
C ALA A 60 -18.35 15.20 29.01
N ASP A 61 -19.60 15.07 29.45
CA ASP A 61 -20.33 13.80 29.50
C ASP A 61 -20.99 13.56 28.15
N GLU A 62 -20.16 13.21 27.14
CA GLU A 62 -20.56 13.04 25.76
C GLU A 62 -20.21 11.65 25.24
N VAL A 63 -20.96 11.23 24.24
CA VAL A 63 -20.88 9.92 23.61
C VAL A 63 -20.73 10.11 22.11
N ILE A 64 -19.79 9.39 21.52
CA ILE A 64 -19.66 9.25 20.05
C ILE A 64 -20.06 7.84 19.63
N GLU A 65 -20.40 7.67 18.35
CA GLU A 65 -20.57 6.35 17.73
C GLU A 65 -19.60 6.19 16.57
N ALA A 66 -19.06 4.98 16.39
CA ALA A 66 -18.19 4.63 15.30
C ALA A 66 -18.25 3.11 15.03
N TYR A 67 -17.67 2.68 13.92
CA TYR A 67 -17.67 1.30 13.47
C TYR A 67 -16.25 0.73 13.54
N VAL A 68 -16.14 -0.52 14.00
CA VAL A 68 -14.87 -1.22 14.15
C VAL A 68 -14.29 -1.54 12.78
N THR A 69 -13.01 -1.23 12.57
CA THR A 69 -12.29 -1.50 11.33
C THR A 69 -11.17 -2.52 11.48
N SER A 70 -10.55 -2.63 12.65
CA SER A 70 -9.48 -3.60 12.93
C SER A 70 -10.00 -4.88 13.59
N SER A 71 -9.16 -5.92 13.58
CA SER A 71 -9.41 -7.16 14.31
C SER A 71 -8.10 -7.73 14.85
N ASP A 72 -8.09 -8.16 16.09
CA ASP A 72 -6.98 -8.92 16.67
C ASP A 72 -7.12 -10.44 16.55
N GLU A 73 -8.14 -10.93 15.80
CA GLU A 73 -8.38 -12.34 15.51
C GLU A 73 -7.16 -13.00 14.86
N GLY A 74 -6.58 -12.34 13.85
CA GLY A 74 -5.41 -12.84 13.13
C GLY A 74 -4.08 -12.61 13.83
N GLY A 75 -4.06 -11.91 14.99
CA GLY A 75 -2.83 -11.63 15.74
C GLY A 75 -1.95 -10.52 15.16
N ASN A 76 -2.38 -9.86 14.09
CA ASN A 76 -1.60 -8.75 13.49
C ASN A 76 -1.90 -7.39 14.16
N PHE A 77 -3.01 -7.27 14.88
CA PHE A 77 -3.32 -6.15 15.75
C PHE A 77 -3.09 -6.54 17.21
N PHE A 78 -2.53 -5.63 18.00
CA PHE A 78 -2.24 -5.91 19.39
C PHE A 78 -2.64 -4.75 20.30
N LYS A 79 -3.62 -5.02 21.18
CA LYS A 79 -4.05 -4.09 22.23
C LYS A 79 -4.44 -2.70 21.71
N SER A 80 -5.06 -2.66 20.55
CA SER A 80 -5.60 -1.45 19.94
C SER A 80 -6.76 -1.83 19.01
N ILE A 81 -7.80 -1.02 19.03
CA ILE A 81 -8.95 -1.16 18.14
C ILE A 81 -9.03 0.10 17.29
N SER A 82 -9.11 -0.05 15.98
CA SER A 82 -9.36 1.05 15.05
C SER A 82 -10.85 1.16 14.74
N PHE A 83 -11.29 2.39 14.59
CA PHE A 83 -12.67 2.78 14.34
C PHE A 83 -12.74 3.82 13.23
N GLN A 84 -13.88 3.83 12.52
CA GLN A 84 -14.23 4.91 11.60
C GLN A 84 -15.72 5.27 11.71
N THR A 85 -16.08 6.45 11.24
CA THR A 85 -17.48 6.81 10.97
C THR A 85 -18.02 6.01 9.78
N LEU A 86 -19.33 5.83 9.67
CA LEU A 86 -19.94 5.06 8.59
C LEU A 86 -19.56 5.60 7.19
N ASP A 87 -19.48 6.91 7.06
CA ASP A 87 -19.05 7.60 5.82
C ASP A 87 -17.52 7.62 5.61
N GLY A 88 -16.77 7.06 6.55
CA GLY A 88 -15.30 7.05 6.50
C GLY A 88 -14.63 8.44 6.62
N SER A 89 -15.39 9.50 6.92
CA SER A 89 -14.86 10.87 6.99
C SER A 89 -13.93 11.10 8.18
N LYS A 90 -14.04 10.29 9.23
CA LYS A 90 -13.18 10.31 10.41
C LYS A 90 -12.84 8.88 10.85
N ALA A 91 -11.58 8.70 11.24
CA ALA A 91 -11.10 7.45 11.81
C ALA A 91 -10.12 7.71 12.95
N PHE A 92 -10.04 6.78 13.89
CA PHE A 92 -9.19 6.90 15.07
C PHE A 92 -8.89 5.53 15.66
N SER A 93 -7.94 5.45 16.58
CA SER A 93 -7.65 4.24 17.33
C SER A 93 -7.92 4.41 18.82
N VAL A 94 -8.25 3.30 19.47
CA VAL A 94 -8.46 3.20 20.91
C VAL A 94 -7.49 2.15 21.46
N PRO A 95 -6.37 2.55 22.06
CA PRO A 95 -5.49 1.64 22.75
C PRO A 95 -6.16 1.03 23.99
N VAL A 96 -6.11 -0.30 24.13
CA VAL A 96 -6.73 -1.04 25.25
C VAL A 96 -5.76 -2.07 25.81
N ASP A 97 -5.82 -2.34 27.10
CA ASP A 97 -5.00 -3.40 27.72
C ASP A 97 -5.78 -4.72 27.81
N VAL A 98 -6.38 -5.08 26.66
CA VAL A 98 -7.20 -6.28 26.48
C VAL A 98 -6.77 -6.95 25.18
N SER A 99 -6.81 -8.26 25.12
CA SER A 99 -6.64 -9.10 23.93
C SER A 99 -7.93 -9.83 23.59
N SER A 100 -8.02 -10.37 22.37
CA SER A 100 -9.21 -11.02 21.83
C SER A 100 -10.43 -10.09 21.80
N THR A 101 -10.16 -8.84 21.46
CA THR A 101 -11.20 -7.80 21.40
C THR A 101 -12.21 -8.07 20.29
N PHE A 102 -11.84 -8.83 19.25
CA PHE A 102 -12.71 -9.21 18.14
C PHE A 102 -13.97 -9.98 18.58
N VAL A 103 -13.90 -10.69 19.71
CA VAL A 103 -15.06 -11.42 20.25
C VAL A 103 -16.21 -10.47 20.63
N SER A 104 -15.88 -9.29 21.16
CA SER A 104 -16.86 -8.29 21.58
C SER A 104 -17.03 -7.17 20.54
N PHE A 105 -15.99 -6.86 19.79
CA PHE A 105 -15.91 -5.77 18.84
C PHE A 105 -15.40 -6.30 17.50
N ALA A 106 -16.21 -7.13 16.84
CA ALA A 106 -15.94 -7.61 15.50
C ALA A 106 -15.95 -6.44 14.49
N PRO A 107 -15.18 -6.51 13.39
CA PRO A 107 -15.26 -5.55 12.31
C PRO A 107 -16.71 -5.34 11.83
N GLY A 108 -17.06 -4.10 11.49
CA GLY A 108 -18.42 -3.73 11.12
C GLY A 108 -19.36 -3.45 12.30
N ARG A 109 -18.97 -3.79 13.53
CA ARG A 109 -19.81 -3.53 14.70
C ARG A 109 -19.84 -2.04 15.03
N LYS A 110 -21.05 -1.48 15.21
CA LYS A 110 -21.23 -0.15 15.77
C LYS A 110 -20.94 -0.16 17.27
N VAL A 111 -20.17 0.83 17.72
CA VAL A 111 -19.76 0.97 19.12
C VAL A 111 -20.00 2.41 19.58
N PHE A 112 -20.62 2.55 20.73
CA PHE A 112 -20.72 3.83 21.44
C PHE A 112 -19.53 3.98 22.38
N ILE A 113 -18.89 5.15 22.36
CA ILE A 113 -17.70 5.46 23.18
C ILE A 113 -18.03 6.64 24.09
N LYS A 114 -18.00 6.40 25.40
CA LYS A 114 -18.21 7.44 26.42
C LYS A 114 -16.90 8.20 26.61
N LEU A 115 -16.89 9.49 26.32
CA LEU A 115 -15.65 10.28 26.25
C LEU A 115 -15.17 10.82 27.60
N LYS A 116 -16.07 10.98 28.57
CA LYS A 116 -15.75 11.58 29.87
C LYS A 116 -14.57 10.91 30.56
N ASN A 117 -13.60 11.70 30.98
CA ASN A 117 -12.34 11.27 31.62
C ASN A 117 -11.40 10.47 30.72
N LEU A 118 -11.65 10.37 29.42
CA LEU A 118 -10.67 9.91 28.46
C LEU A 118 -9.72 11.02 28.05
N TYR A 119 -8.69 10.66 27.35
CA TYR A 119 -7.72 11.56 26.77
C TYR A 119 -7.65 11.38 25.26
N THR A 120 -7.39 12.47 24.57
CA THR A 120 -7.21 12.49 23.10
C THR A 120 -5.88 13.07 22.74
N ASP A 121 -5.23 12.51 21.72
CA ASP A 121 -4.05 13.08 21.07
C ASP A 121 -4.01 12.73 19.58
N VAL A 122 -3.01 13.26 18.88
CA VAL A 122 -2.61 12.83 17.54
C VAL A 122 -1.19 12.27 17.63
N SER A 123 -1.01 11.05 17.20
CA SER A 123 0.29 10.38 17.16
C SER A 123 0.49 9.70 15.81
N ASN A 124 1.64 9.93 15.17
CA ASN A 124 1.90 9.50 13.79
C ASN A 124 0.74 9.88 12.84
N GLU A 125 0.26 11.11 12.97
CA GLU A 125 -0.87 11.72 12.25
C GLU A 125 -2.24 11.05 12.48
N GLY A 126 -2.30 9.98 13.28
CA GLY A 126 -3.53 9.29 13.65
C GLY A 126 -4.10 9.79 14.99
N MET A 127 -5.41 10.09 15.01
CA MET A 127 -6.14 10.42 16.24
C MET A 127 -6.22 9.18 17.13
N ARG A 128 -6.00 9.39 18.45
CA ARG A 128 -6.19 8.36 19.47
C ARG A 128 -7.12 8.86 20.59
N ILE A 129 -7.90 7.93 21.13
CA ILE A 129 -8.76 8.14 22.31
C ILE A 129 -8.45 7.03 23.31
N GLY A 130 -8.10 7.36 24.56
CA GLY A 130 -7.76 6.33 25.54
C GLY A 130 -7.47 6.86 26.93
N ALA A 131 -6.71 6.09 27.73
CA ALA A 131 -6.25 6.51 29.04
C ALA A 131 -5.04 7.42 28.94
N ILE A 132 -4.68 8.07 30.05
CA ILE A 132 -3.40 8.80 30.13
C ILE A 132 -2.23 7.83 30.28
N PHE A 133 -1.15 8.07 29.59
CA PHE A 133 0.14 7.42 29.77
C PHE A 133 1.22 8.48 30.01
N LEU A 134 2.06 8.27 31.00
CA LEU A 134 3.24 9.06 31.29
C LEU A 134 4.48 8.21 31.01
N ASN A 135 5.34 8.68 30.14
CA ASN A 135 6.62 8.00 29.93
C ASN A 135 7.58 8.25 31.10
N THR A 136 8.75 7.62 31.08
CA THR A 136 9.78 7.75 32.13
C THR A 136 10.28 9.18 32.34
N SER A 137 10.13 10.06 31.35
CA SER A 137 10.48 11.49 31.42
C SER A 137 9.29 12.37 31.82
N GLY A 138 8.14 11.78 32.17
CA GLY A 138 6.92 12.51 32.56
C GLY A 138 6.14 13.12 31.41
N VAL A 139 6.49 12.80 30.15
CA VAL A 139 5.73 13.28 28.97
C VAL A 139 4.45 12.47 28.86
N ALA A 140 3.32 13.20 28.79
CA ALA A 140 1.98 12.64 28.68
C ALA A 140 1.62 12.29 27.23
N SER A 141 0.92 11.19 27.01
CA SER A 141 0.32 10.78 25.75
C SER A 141 -0.92 9.92 26.00
N VAL A 142 -1.70 9.64 24.95
CA VAL A 142 -2.77 8.63 25.04
C VAL A 142 -2.12 7.25 25.12
N GLY A 143 -2.58 6.48 26.13
CA GLY A 143 -2.16 5.11 26.38
C GLY A 143 -3.32 4.14 26.49
N ARG A 144 -3.02 2.89 26.79
CA ARG A 144 -3.98 1.80 26.86
C ARG A 144 -4.96 2.01 28.00
N MET A 145 -6.26 1.81 27.72
CA MET A 145 -7.27 1.76 28.77
C MET A 145 -7.15 0.46 29.55
N PRO A 146 -7.07 0.50 30.89
CA PRO A 146 -7.21 -0.69 31.73
C PRO A 146 -8.54 -1.40 31.50
N VAL A 147 -8.60 -2.70 31.82
CA VAL A 147 -9.78 -3.56 31.59
C VAL A 147 -11.08 -2.96 32.12
N GLU A 148 -11.07 -2.41 33.34
CA GLU A 148 -12.26 -1.81 33.94
C GLU A 148 -12.73 -0.56 33.19
N GLN A 149 -11.81 0.30 32.78
CA GLN A 149 -12.14 1.49 32.00
C GLN A 149 -12.65 1.10 30.61
N TYR A 150 -12.00 0.15 29.95
CA TYR A 150 -12.41 -0.40 28.66
C TYR A 150 -13.88 -0.88 28.68
N ARG A 151 -14.25 -1.71 29.68
CA ARG A 151 -15.60 -2.26 29.81
C ARG A 151 -16.68 -1.20 30.05
N ASN A 152 -16.33 -0.13 30.75
CA ASN A 152 -17.24 0.94 31.08
C ASN A 152 -17.37 2.00 29.97
N THR A 153 -16.39 2.04 29.07
CA THR A 153 -16.24 3.07 28.05
C THR A 153 -16.78 2.63 26.69
N LEU A 154 -16.37 1.42 26.23
CA LEU A 154 -16.78 0.89 24.93
C LEU A 154 -18.04 0.04 25.07
N VAL A 155 -19.12 0.45 24.44
CA VAL A 155 -20.41 -0.24 24.50
C VAL A 155 -20.84 -0.64 23.09
N GLY A 156 -20.82 -1.94 22.81
CA GLY A 156 -21.24 -2.47 21.51
C GLY A 156 -22.74 -2.35 21.30
N SER A 157 -23.16 -1.90 20.14
CA SER A 157 -24.52 -1.99 19.61
C SER A 157 -24.76 -3.38 19.00
N CYS A 158 -26.03 -3.75 18.83
CA CYS A 158 -26.40 -4.91 18.01
C CYS A 158 -26.31 -4.63 16.50
N THR A 159 -26.15 -3.37 16.12
CA THR A 159 -25.97 -2.99 14.73
C THR A 159 -24.62 -3.47 14.21
N MET A 160 -24.66 -4.26 13.15
CA MET A 160 -23.51 -4.67 12.34
C MET A 160 -23.74 -4.14 10.93
N VAL A 161 -22.73 -3.55 10.34
CA VAL A 161 -22.73 -3.22 8.91
C VAL A 161 -21.80 -4.18 8.18
N ASP A 162 -22.08 -4.40 6.91
CA ASP A 162 -21.18 -5.18 6.08
C ASP A 162 -19.84 -4.44 5.95
N GLU A 163 -18.76 -5.18 5.96
CA GLU A 163 -17.43 -4.58 5.81
C GLU A 163 -17.25 -3.96 4.42
N ASP A 164 -17.97 -4.45 3.41
CA ASP A 164 -17.98 -3.89 2.05
C ASP A 164 -18.61 -2.48 2.02
N ASP A 165 -19.53 -2.19 2.95
CA ASP A 165 -20.10 -0.84 3.12
C ASP A 165 -19.15 0.11 3.87
N LEU A 166 -18.17 -0.42 4.60
CA LEU A 166 -17.17 0.36 5.34
C LEU A 166 -15.88 0.57 4.55
N ALA A 167 -15.46 -0.43 3.79
CA ALA A 167 -14.21 -0.39 3.07
C ALA A 167 -14.30 0.56 1.88
N ALA A 168 -13.39 1.52 1.82
CA ALA A 168 -13.26 2.37 0.65
C ALA A 168 -12.23 1.78 -0.32
N THR A 169 -12.59 1.56 -1.57
CA THR A 169 -11.64 1.17 -2.62
C THR A 169 -10.79 2.37 -3.00
N MET A 170 -9.47 2.21 -2.99
CA MET A 170 -8.48 3.25 -3.24
C MET A 170 -7.28 2.69 -3.99
N THR A 171 -6.59 3.53 -4.75
CA THR A 171 -5.24 3.28 -5.23
C THR A 171 -4.23 3.38 -4.07
N ILE A 172 -3.02 2.86 -4.26
CA ILE A 172 -1.93 3.02 -3.27
C ILE A 172 -1.68 4.51 -2.98
N SER A 173 -1.64 5.36 -4.00
CA SER A 173 -1.40 6.80 -3.84
C SER A 173 -2.51 7.50 -3.06
N GLU A 174 -3.77 7.12 -3.27
CA GLU A 174 -4.90 7.67 -2.52
C GLU A 174 -4.90 7.19 -1.07
N ALA A 175 -4.55 5.91 -0.82
CA ALA A 175 -4.48 5.32 0.51
C ALA A 175 -3.42 6.00 1.40
N LYS A 176 -2.30 6.44 0.82
CA LYS A 176 -1.17 7.10 1.50
C LYS A 176 -1.47 8.56 1.84
N LYS A 177 -2.59 8.82 2.54
CA LYS A 177 -2.98 10.14 3.07
C LYS A 177 -3.33 10.04 4.55
N ASP A 178 -2.96 11.05 5.33
CA ASP A 178 -3.19 11.06 6.79
C ASP A 178 -4.68 10.91 7.16
N ALA A 179 -5.58 11.41 6.31
CA ALA A 179 -7.02 11.26 6.48
C ALA A 179 -7.50 9.79 6.44
N ASN A 180 -6.69 8.88 5.92
CA ASN A 180 -7.03 7.46 5.81
C ASN A 180 -6.48 6.59 6.97
N ILE A 181 -5.70 7.16 7.87
CA ILE A 181 -5.18 6.42 9.03
C ILE A 181 -6.33 5.91 9.89
N ASN A 182 -6.30 4.62 10.23
CA ASN A 182 -7.33 3.82 10.92
C ASN A 182 -8.58 3.48 10.09
N ARG A 183 -8.68 3.88 8.82
CA ARG A 183 -9.77 3.46 7.93
C ARG A 183 -9.57 2.04 7.42
N LEU A 184 -10.69 1.36 7.19
CA LEU A 184 -10.73 0.11 6.43
C LEU A 184 -10.69 0.45 4.93
N ILE A 185 -9.73 -0.11 4.22
CA ILE A 185 -9.48 0.20 2.81
C ILE A 185 -9.28 -1.10 2.03
N ASP A 186 -9.84 -1.14 0.83
CA ASP A 186 -9.50 -2.10 -0.22
C ASP A 186 -8.53 -1.44 -1.20
N ILE A 187 -7.42 -2.12 -1.49
CA ILE A 187 -6.54 -1.75 -2.59
C ILE A 187 -6.61 -2.87 -3.62
N GLU A 188 -6.98 -2.53 -4.84
CA GLU A 188 -7.17 -3.48 -5.93
C GLU A 188 -5.99 -3.44 -6.93
N ALA A 189 -5.89 -4.48 -7.75
CA ALA A 189 -4.84 -4.64 -8.76
C ALA A 189 -3.41 -4.47 -8.20
N VAL A 190 -3.17 -5.04 -7.01
CA VAL A 190 -1.87 -5.01 -6.35
C VAL A 190 -1.26 -6.38 -6.21
N GLN A 191 0.04 -6.42 -6.03
CA GLN A 191 0.84 -7.63 -5.81
C GLN A 191 2.02 -7.32 -4.89
N PHE A 192 2.59 -8.33 -4.25
CA PHE A 192 3.85 -8.16 -3.55
C PHE A 192 5.00 -7.89 -4.53
N THR A 193 5.93 -7.03 -4.16
CA THR A 193 7.16 -6.82 -4.95
C THR A 193 7.99 -8.09 -5.01
N ASN A 194 8.91 -8.17 -5.98
CA ASN A 194 9.76 -9.35 -6.21
C ASN A 194 10.60 -9.73 -4.98
N SER A 195 10.95 -8.77 -4.12
CA SER A 195 11.70 -9.02 -2.88
C SER A 195 10.99 -9.93 -1.87
N ALA A 196 9.65 -9.96 -1.92
CA ALA A 196 8.82 -10.79 -1.03
C ALA A 196 8.56 -12.20 -1.59
N LEU A 197 8.79 -12.44 -2.88
CA LEU A 197 8.45 -13.72 -3.52
C LEU A 197 9.22 -14.90 -2.90
N GLY A 198 8.47 -15.96 -2.58
CA GLY A 198 9.03 -17.15 -1.93
C GLY A 198 9.30 -16.98 -0.43
N LYS A 199 9.13 -15.77 0.11
CA LYS A 199 9.25 -15.46 1.54
C LYS A 199 7.95 -15.73 2.29
N THR A 200 8.03 -15.72 3.61
CA THR A 200 6.87 -15.76 4.51
C THR A 200 6.40 -14.34 4.85
N TYR A 201 5.14 -14.21 5.28
CA TYR A 201 4.62 -12.92 5.71
C TYR A 201 5.47 -12.28 6.81
N TYR A 202 5.96 -13.08 7.76
CA TYR A 202 7.02 -12.70 8.69
C TYR A 202 8.28 -13.48 8.34
N ASP A 203 9.40 -12.79 8.22
CA ASP A 203 10.73 -13.31 7.90
C ASP A 203 11.71 -12.81 8.97
N ASP A 204 12.29 -13.74 9.76
CA ASP A 204 13.28 -13.41 10.81
C ASP A 204 14.49 -12.63 10.25
N GLY A 205 14.86 -12.87 8.98
CA GLY A 205 15.93 -12.15 8.29
C GLY A 205 15.59 -10.69 7.98
N ASN A 206 14.30 -10.32 8.06
CA ASN A 206 13.78 -8.97 7.83
C ASN A 206 12.90 -8.53 9.02
N ASP A 207 13.32 -8.83 10.25
CA ASP A 207 12.61 -8.38 11.45
C ASP A 207 12.83 -6.90 11.70
N ILE A 208 11.75 -6.16 11.79
CA ILE A 208 11.73 -4.74 12.13
C ILE A 208 10.80 -4.54 13.34
N GLY A 209 11.35 -4.73 14.54
CA GLY A 209 10.61 -4.53 15.79
C GLY A 209 9.49 -5.55 16.02
N GLY A 210 9.74 -6.83 15.74
CA GLY A 210 8.80 -7.93 15.92
C GLY A 210 7.80 -8.08 14.77
N ALA A 211 8.10 -7.53 13.61
CA ALA A 211 7.30 -7.64 12.39
C ALA A 211 8.17 -7.54 11.15
N THR A 212 7.65 -7.97 10.01
CA THR A 212 8.28 -7.81 8.70
C THR A 212 7.51 -6.80 7.87
N ASN A 213 8.23 -6.00 7.11
CA ASN A 213 7.72 -5.08 6.12
C ASN A 213 8.03 -5.63 4.72
N TRP A 214 6.99 -5.97 3.97
CA TRP A 214 7.07 -6.21 2.53
C TRP A 214 6.34 -5.09 1.80
N ASP A 215 6.72 -4.79 0.58
CA ASP A 215 6.01 -3.81 -0.22
C ASP A 215 4.96 -4.47 -1.11
N LEU A 216 3.75 -3.92 -1.12
CA LEU A 216 2.79 -4.10 -2.21
C LEU A 216 3.06 -3.05 -3.27
N THR A 217 2.86 -3.42 -4.53
CA THR A 217 2.96 -2.50 -5.69
C THR A 217 1.74 -2.62 -6.57
N ASP A 218 1.33 -1.52 -7.18
CA ASP A 218 0.33 -1.47 -8.26
C ASP A 218 1.01 -1.45 -9.64
N ALA A 219 0.20 -1.43 -10.70
CA ALA A 219 0.70 -1.37 -12.07
C ALA A 219 1.42 -0.04 -12.39
N GLU A 220 1.15 1.01 -11.62
CA GLU A 220 1.78 2.32 -11.75
C GLU A 220 3.14 2.41 -11.04
N GLY A 221 3.57 1.33 -10.39
CA GLY A 221 4.83 1.28 -9.62
C GLY A 221 4.77 1.98 -8.27
N ASN A 222 3.58 2.44 -7.82
CA ASN A 222 3.44 2.94 -6.46
C ASN A 222 3.61 1.79 -5.47
N THR A 223 4.16 2.08 -4.31
CA THR A 223 4.35 1.08 -3.27
C THR A 223 3.77 1.51 -1.93
N ILE A 224 3.34 0.53 -1.14
CA ILE A 224 2.95 0.71 0.25
C ILE A 224 3.47 -0.46 1.09
N VAL A 225 3.99 -0.14 2.27
CA VAL A 225 4.45 -1.18 3.20
C VAL A 225 3.29 -2.04 3.67
N PHE A 226 3.35 -3.33 3.40
CA PHE A 226 2.50 -4.36 4.00
C PHE A 226 3.21 -4.93 5.23
N ARG A 227 2.68 -4.64 6.42
CA ARG A 227 3.33 -5.01 7.67
C ARG A 227 2.66 -6.20 8.33
N THR A 228 3.45 -7.24 8.66
CA THR A 228 2.97 -8.44 9.35
C THR A 228 3.77 -8.67 10.64
N SER A 229 3.05 -8.76 11.76
CA SER A 229 3.61 -9.11 13.06
C SER A 229 4.05 -10.57 13.11
N SER A 230 5.13 -10.85 13.84
CA SER A 230 5.55 -12.23 14.17
C SER A 230 4.49 -13.03 14.94
N PHE A 231 3.52 -12.35 15.55
CA PHE A 231 2.39 -12.96 16.27
C PHE A 231 1.17 -13.22 15.39
N ALA A 232 1.19 -12.81 14.12
CA ALA A 232 0.09 -13.12 13.21
C ALA A 232 -0.03 -14.65 13.03
N ASN A 233 -1.26 -15.17 13.07
CA ASN A 233 -1.51 -16.61 12.92
C ASN A 233 -1.14 -17.15 11.53
N TYR A 234 -0.93 -16.26 10.56
CA TYR A 234 -0.47 -16.54 9.20
C TYR A 234 1.01 -16.14 8.96
N ALA A 235 1.73 -15.68 9.98
CA ALA A 235 3.12 -15.19 9.89
C ALA A 235 4.05 -16.14 9.12
N ASN A 236 3.95 -17.44 9.36
CA ASN A 236 4.78 -18.47 8.74
C ASN A 236 4.28 -18.95 7.35
N ARG A 237 3.18 -18.40 6.85
CA ARG A 237 2.71 -18.70 5.50
C ARG A 237 3.48 -17.88 4.47
N LYS A 238 3.63 -18.44 3.27
CA LYS A 238 4.25 -17.71 2.16
C LYS A 238 3.32 -16.63 1.67
N VAL A 239 3.89 -15.48 1.30
CA VAL A 239 3.13 -14.45 0.61
C VAL A 239 2.62 -14.98 -0.73
N PRO A 240 1.40 -14.61 -1.16
CA PRO A 240 0.89 -14.97 -2.48
C PRO A 240 1.75 -14.38 -3.59
N VAL A 241 1.86 -15.11 -4.70
CA VAL A 241 2.62 -14.66 -5.87
C VAL A 241 1.77 -13.88 -6.87
N GLY A 242 0.45 -13.94 -6.75
CA GLY A 242 -0.48 -13.35 -7.70
C GLY A 242 -0.73 -11.86 -7.49
N ASN A 243 -1.63 -11.34 -8.32
CA ASN A 243 -2.21 -10.00 -8.26
C ASN A 243 -3.65 -10.07 -7.71
N GLY A 244 -4.23 -8.97 -7.31
CA GLY A 244 -5.62 -8.90 -6.88
C GLY A 244 -5.90 -7.84 -5.85
N LYS A 245 -6.81 -8.15 -4.93
CA LYS A 245 -7.28 -7.22 -3.89
C LYS A 245 -6.67 -7.55 -2.53
N VAL A 246 -6.33 -6.52 -1.77
CA VAL A 246 -6.03 -6.61 -0.35
C VAL A 246 -6.92 -5.69 0.44
N ARG A 247 -7.45 -6.17 1.57
CA ARG A 247 -8.24 -5.40 2.54
C ARG A 247 -7.41 -5.18 3.80
N GLY A 248 -7.46 -4.01 4.39
CA GLY A 248 -6.75 -3.76 5.64
C GLY A 248 -6.93 -2.35 6.17
N VAL A 249 -6.22 -2.06 7.24
CA VAL A 249 -6.25 -0.76 7.92
C VAL A 249 -4.96 -0.01 7.64
N ILE A 250 -5.07 1.25 7.25
CA ILE A 250 -3.92 2.13 7.10
C ILE A 250 -3.44 2.58 8.48
N THR A 251 -2.15 2.47 8.70
CA THR A 251 -1.45 3.05 9.84
C THR A 251 -0.24 3.86 9.38
N LYS A 252 0.36 4.65 10.26
CA LYS A 252 1.59 5.39 9.97
C LYS A 252 2.55 5.27 11.14
N PHE A 253 3.83 5.12 10.86
CA PHE A 253 4.88 5.10 11.87
C PHE A 253 6.13 5.78 11.33
N ASN A 254 6.63 6.78 12.05
CA ASN A 254 7.80 7.58 11.65
C ASN A 254 7.73 8.08 10.20
N GLY A 255 6.57 8.60 9.79
CA GLY A 255 6.37 9.11 8.44
C GLY A 255 6.01 8.06 7.38
N ILE A 256 6.19 6.77 7.66
CA ILE A 256 5.95 5.67 6.72
C ILE A 256 4.52 5.14 6.87
N TYR A 257 3.74 5.16 5.79
CA TYR A 257 2.43 4.52 5.74
C TYR A 257 2.58 3.01 5.69
N GLN A 258 1.77 2.32 6.49
CA GLN A 258 1.75 0.88 6.59
C GLN A 258 0.33 0.37 6.40
N PHE A 259 0.17 -0.66 5.60
CA PHE A 259 -1.07 -1.40 5.39
C PHE A 259 -1.04 -2.67 6.23
N ILE A 260 -2.06 -2.86 7.07
CA ILE A 260 -2.14 -3.99 8.00
C ILE A 260 -3.38 -4.82 7.68
N ALA A 261 -3.20 -6.00 7.11
CA ALA A 261 -4.26 -7.00 6.99
C ALA A 261 -4.60 -7.56 8.37
N ARG A 262 -5.89 -7.73 8.65
CA ARG A 262 -6.39 -8.22 9.95
C ARG A 262 -6.24 -9.73 10.07
N THR A 263 -6.49 -10.42 8.97
CA THR A 263 -6.36 -11.88 8.82
C THR A 263 -5.82 -12.18 7.42
N GLU A 264 -5.41 -13.44 7.17
CA GLU A 264 -4.99 -13.85 5.82
C GLU A 264 -6.14 -13.78 4.80
N ARG A 265 -7.41 -13.88 5.23
CA ARG A 265 -8.58 -13.75 4.35
C ARG A 265 -8.68 -12.37 3.68
N ASP A 266 -8.05 -11.36 4.27
CA ASP A 266 -7.97 -10.02 3.72
C ASP A 266 -7.03 -9.91 2.49
N VAL A 267 -6.23 -10.95 2.22
CA VAL A 267 -5.27 -10.98 1.11
C VAL A 267 -5.80 -11.90 0.01
N GLN A 268 -6.37 -11.30 -1.04
CA GLN A 268 -7.02 -12.00 -2.14
C GLN A 268 -6.25 -11.77 -3.46
N LEU A 269 -4.97 -12.18 -3.47
CA LEU A 269 -4.09 -12.07 -4.62
C LEU A 269 -4.14 -13.38 -5.44
N THR A 270 -5.27 -13.61 -6.10
CA THR A 270 -5.58 -14.87 -6.81
C THR A 270 -5.46 -14.79 -8.32
N ASP A 271 -5.35 -13.58 -8.86
CA ASP A 271 -5.20 -13.33 -10.29
C ASP A 271 -3.75 -13.56 -10.74
N PRO A 272 -3.48 -13.76 -12.02
CA PRO A 272 -2.13 -13.82 -12.54
C PRO A 272 -1.32 -12.59 -12.12
N ARG A 273 -0.03 -12.79 -11.79
CA ARG A 273 0.87 -11.70 -11.50
C ARG A 273 1.05 -10.84 -12.75
N SER A 274 0.98 -9.52 -12.59
CA SER A 274 1.35 -8.58 -13.64
C SER A 274 2.87 -8.46 -13.67
N GLU A 275 3.49 -8.83 -14.80
CA GLU A 275 4.92 -8.66 -15.04
C GLU A 275 5.13 -7.68 -16.19
N PRO A 276 6.13 -6.82 -16.13
CA PRO A 276 6.44 -5.97 -17.28
C PRO A 276 6.92 -6.84 -18.43
N PHE A 277 6.34 -6.66 -19.61
CA PHE A 277 6.82 -7.29 -20.86
C PHE A 277 7.89 -6.44 -21.55
N PHE A 278 8.09 -5.20 -21.13
CA PHE A 278 9.25 -4.38 -21.41
C PHE A 278 9.76 -3.78 -20.09
N TYR A 279 11.04 -3.95 -19.80
CA TYR A 279 11.66 -3.43 -18.58
C TYR A 279 13.12 -3.07 -18.83
N GLU A 280 13.52 -1.87 -18.41
CA GLU A 280 14.90 -1.40 -18.40
C GLU A 280 15.17 -0.71 -17.06
N ASP A 281 16.05 -1.31 -16.26
CA ASP A 281 16.47 -0.80 -14.95
C ASP A 281 17.82 -0.07 -15.00
N PHE A 282 18.39 0.06 -16.17
CA PHE A 282 19.68 0.70 -16.42
C PHE A 282 20.84 0.23 -15.52
N GLN A 283 20.70 -0.89 -14.81
CA GLN A 283 21.74 -1.37 -13.88
C GLN A 283 23.03 -1.80 -14.59
N ALA A 284 22.98 -2.01 -15.90
CA ALA A 284 24.15 -2.26 -16.73
C ALA A 284 24.92 -0.99 -17.13
N ALA A 285 24.46 0.20 -16.71
CA ALA A 285 25.08 1.48 -17.06
C ALA A 285 26.55 1.56 -16.66
N VAL A 286 27.36 2.06 -17.59
CA VAL A 286 28.77 2.35 -17.37
C VAL A 286 28.91 3.82 -17.05
N ASP A 287 29.21 4.11 -15.79
CA ASP A 287 29.29 5.46 -15.27
C ASP A 287 30.10 6.42 -16.14
N ASN A 288 29.54 7.61 -16.38
CA ASN A 288 30.18 8.70 -17.07
C ASN A 288 30.52 8.40 -18.56
N THR A 289 29.71 7.57 -19.26
CA THR A 289 29.84 7.28 -20.69
C THR A 289 28.63 7.76 -21.50
N ASN A 290 28.76 7.86 -22.83
CA ASN A 290 27.60 8.11 -23.68
C ASN A 290 26.68 6.88 -23.67
N PHE A 291 25.38 7.11 -23.53
CA PHE A 291 24.39 6.04 -23.50
C PHE A 291 24.41 5.19 -24.76
N ASN A 292 24.64 3.88 -24.61
CA ASN A 292 24.79 2.93 -25.67
C ASN A 292 24.25 1.53 -25.35
N PHE A 293 23.00 1.49 -24.86
CA PHE A 293 22.32 0.22 -24.62
C PHE A 293 21.85 -0.40 -25.94
N PRO A 294 21.79 -1.74 -26.03
CA PRO A 294 21.36 -2.42 -27.25
C PRO A 294 19.98 -1.96 -27.74
N ASP A 295 19.88 -1.68 -29.05
CA ASP A 295 18.65 -1.29 -29.74
C ASP A 295 18.01 0.04 -29.30
N TRP A 296 18.60 0.72 -28.33
CA TRP A 296 18.19 2.10 -27.98
C TRP A 296 18.78 3.08 -29.01
N THR A 297 18.03 4.16 -29.25
CA THR A 297 18.53 5.27 -30.08
C THR A 297 18.83 6.48 -29.23
N ASN A 298 20.06 6.96 -29.26
CA ASN A 298 20.56 8.15 -28.57
C ASN A 298 21.04 9.16 -29.59
N VAL A 299 20.33 10.27 -29.79
CA VAL A 299 20.64 11.21 -30.87
C VAL A 299 20.46 12.66 -30.46
N ALA A 300 21.42 13.52 -30.77
CA ALA A 300 21.31 14.98 -30.65
C ALA A 300 20.69 15.55 -31.94
N VAL A 301 19.56 16.26 -31.78
CA VAL A 301 18.91 17.02 -32.87
C VAL A 301 19.42 18.45 -32.95
N SER A 302 19.78 19.03 -31.79
CA SER A 302 20.47 20.31 -31.69
C SER A 302 21.57 20.21 -30.64
N GLY A 303 22.67 20.88 -30.86
CA GLY A 303 23.87 20.73 -30.01
C GLY A 303 24.66 19.47 -30.31
N THR A 304 25.56 19.11 -29.39
CA THR A 304 26.54 18.03 -29.60
C THR A 304 26.51 16.96 -28.50
N LYS A 305 25.85 17.24 -27.37
CA LYS A 305 25.75 16.27 -26.26
C LYS A 305 24.70 15.20 -26.53
N LEU A 306 24.99 14.02 -26.04
CA LEU A 306 24.11 12.85 -26.03
C LEU A 306 23.66 12.55 -24.62
N TRP A 307 22.65 11.75 -24.47
CA TRP A 307 22.28 11.09 -23.20
C TRP A 307 23.47 10.25 -22.72
N ARG A 308 23.61 10.13 -21.43
CA ARG A 308 24.72 9.42 -20.80
C ARG A 308 24.21 8.26 -19.96
N GLU A 309 25.08 7.29 -19.76
CA GLU A 309 24.99 6.30 -18.71
C GLU A 309 25.66 6.86 -17.47
N GLU A 310 24.96 6.86 -16.36
CA GLU A 310 25.50 7.30 -15.08
C GLU A 310 25.16 6.25 -14.01
N ALA A 311 26.02 6.14 -12.98
CA ALA A 311 25.80 5.22 -11.88
C ALA A 311 26.23 5.86 -10.56
N PHE A 312 25.34 5.84 -9.57
CA PHE A 312 25.63 6.36 -8.26
C PHE A 312 25.02 5.51 -7.15
N GLY A 313 25.83 5.18 -6.12
CA GLY A 313 25.36 4.42 -4.96
C GLY A 313 24.89 2.99 -5.26
N GLY A 314 25.31 2.42 -6.40
CA GLY A 314 24.90 1.09 -6.85
C GLY A 314 23.63 1.11 -7.72
N ASN A 315 23.15 2.30 -8.10
CA ASN A 315 22.04 2.50 -9.03
C ASN A 315 22.56 3.06 -10.35
N GLY A 316 22.23 2.41 -11.48
CA GLY A 316 22.47 2.89 -12.83
C GLY A 316 21.25 3.62 -13.37
N TYR A 317 21.42 4.65 -14.19
CA TYR A 317 20.34 5.41 -14.82
C TYR A 317 20.80 6.10 -16.10
N ALA A 318 19.86 6.53 -16.94
CA ALA A 318 20.14 7.40 -18.07
C ALA A 318 20.02 8.87 -17.65
N GLU A 319 20.99 9.72 -18.02
CA GLU A 319 21.01 11.15 -17.66
C GLU A 319 21.25 12.02 -18.88
N TYR A 320 20.62 13.19 -18.90
CA TYR A 320 21.00 14.29 -19.78
C TYR A 320 21.13 15.61 -19.03
N SER A 321 22.21 16.35 -19.35
CA SER A 321 22.44 17.72 -18.89
C SER A 321 23.06 18.55 -20.00
N SER A 322 22.63 19.79 -20.17
CA SER A 322 23.24 20.75 -21.09
C SER A 322 24.52 21.40 -20.54
N PHE A 323 24.79 21.25 -19.25
CA PHE A 323 25.93 21.88 -18.56
C PHE A 323 27.24 21.61 -19.29
N GLY A 324 28.01 22.65 -19.57
CA GLY A 324 29.33 22.56 -20.24
C GLY A 324 29.26 22.15 -21.70
N SER A 325 28.11 22.13 -22.39
CA SER A 325 28.03 21.86 -23.82
C SER A 325 28.53 23.00 -24.70
N GLY A 326 28.45 24.23 -24.19
CA GLY A 326 28.75 25.46 -24.97
C GLY A 326 27.73 25.78 -26.06
N ASN A 327 26.67 25.00 -26.20
CA ASN A 327 25.60 25.23 -27.19
C ASN A 327 24.47 26.06 -26.57
N ALA A 328 24.01 27.09 -27.28
CA ALA A 328 22.89 27.90 -26.85
C ALA A 328 21.55 27.10 -26.77
N LEU A 329 21.45 26.05 -27.59
CA LEU A 329 20.32 25.12 -27.59
C LEU A 329 20.86 23.70 -27.70
N ASN A 330 20.39 22.85 -26.80
CA ASN A 330 20.56 21.40 -26.86
C ASN A 330 19.18 20.76 -26.94
N VAL A 331 18.97 19.89 -27.91
CA VAL A 331 17.80 19.00 -28.02
C VAL A 331 18.31 17.62 -28.32
N ALA A 332 18.02 16.68 -27.44
CA ALA A 332 18.46 15.29 -27.60
C ALA A 332 17.30 14.31 -27.27
N TRP A 333 17.29 13.22 -28.01
CA TRP A 333 16.32 12.15 -27.84
C TRP A 333 17.01 10.87 -27.37
N LEU A 334 16.36 10.20 -26.42
CA LEU A 334 16.62 8.81 -26.06
C LEU A 334 15.35 8.03 -26.38
N VAL A 335 15.45 7.04 -27.26
CA VAL A 335 14.28 6.29 -27.75
C VAL A 335 14.47 4.80 -27.48
N THR A 336 13.45 4.15 -26.98
CA THR A 336 13.45 2.73 -26.64
C THR A 336 13.64 1.84 -27.88
N PRO A 337 14.07 0.59 -27.67
CA PRO A 337 13.82 -0.51 -28.60
C PRO A 337 12.33 -0.60 -28.98
N PRO A 338 11.99 -1.34 -30.06
CA PRO A 338 10.60 -1.60 -30.42
C PRO A 338 9.89 -2.41 -29.33
N ILE A 339 8.71 -1.98 -28.90
CA ILE A 339 7.87 -2.65 -27.91
C ILE A 339 6.67 -3.23 -28.65
N ASN A 340 6.43 -4.54 -28.51
CA ASN A 340 5.27 -5.22 -29.12
C ASN A 340 4.03 -5.06 -28.24
N MET A 341 3.01 -4.38 -28.74
CA MET A 341 1.76 -4.10 -28.04
C MET A 341 0.64 -5.11 -28.35
N ASP A 342 0.84 -6.05 -29.31
CA ASP A 342 -0.24 -6.94 -29.79
C ASP A 342 -0.49 -8.16 -28.91
N GLU A 343 0.44 -8.49 -28.01
CA GLU A 343 0.39 -9.70 -27.20
C GLU A 343 -0.19 -9.46 -25.79
N HIS A 344 -0.54 -8.20 -25.48
CA HIS A 344 -0.98 -7.76 -24.15
C HIS A 344 -2.25 -6.92 -24.26
N THR A 345 -2.85 -6.62 -23.13
CA THR A 345 -4.02 -5.74 -23.00
C THR A 345 -3.92 -4.91 -21.72
N GLY A 346 -4.50 -3.72 -21.72
CA GLY A 346 -4.47 -2.85 -20.56
C GLY A 346 -3.06 -2.36 -20.21
N GLU A 347 -2.27 -2.05 -21.25
CA GLU A 347 -0.86 -1.70 -21.12
C GLU A 347 -0.68 -0.37 -20.41
N VAL A 348 0.20 -0.36 -19.41
CA VAL A 348 0.56 0.84 -18.64
C VAL A 348 2.07 1.00 -18.65
N MET A 349 2.53 2.19 -19.05
CA MET A 349 3.93 2.59 -18.92
C MET A 349 4.16 3.32 -17.60
N THR A 350 5.26 3.00 -16.92
CA THR A 350 5.77 3.76 -15.79
C THR A 350 7.29 3.86 -15.87
N PHE A 351 7.86 4.91 -15.26
CA PHE A 351 9.29 5.04 -15.03
C PHE A 351 9.54 5.89 -13.78
N ARG A 352 10.78 5.92 -13.34
CA ARG A 352 11.23 6.84 -12.29
C ARG A 352 12.09 7.93 -12.91
N THR A 353 12.00 9.13 -12.38
CA THR A 353 12.77 10.28 -12.89
C THR A 353 13.22 11.16 -11.72
N ALA A 354 14.41 11.69 -11.84
CA ALA A 354 14.98 12.63 -10.89
C ALA A 354 15.54 13.85 -11.62
N GLN A 355 15.91 14.86 -10.87
CA GLN A 355 16.60 16.06 -11.38
C GLN A 355 17.78 16.43 -10.49
N HIS A 356 18.74 17.16 -11.06
CA HIS A 356 19.70 17.98 -10.29
C HIS A 356 20.02 19.27 -11.01
N HIS A 357 20.35 20.32 -10.25
CA HIS A 357 20.67 21.65 -10.77
C HIS A 357 19.56 22.25 -11.66
N LEU A 358 18.31 21.87 -11.43
CA LEU A 358 17.16 22.51 -12.09
C LEU A 358 16.86 23.84 -11.38
N ASP A 359 17.29 24.95 -11.97
CA ASP A 359 17.15 26.28 -11.37
C ASP A 359 15.78 26.90 -11.58
N VAL A 360 15.07 26.49 -12.62
CA VAL A 360 13.76 27.01 -12.98
C VAL A 360 12.91 25.96 -13.70
N ASP A 361 11.64 25.87 -13.38
CA ASP A 361 10.66 25.10 -14.14
C ASP A 361 10.33 25.83 -15.44
N SER A 362 10.95 25.44 -16.54
CA SER A 362 10.88 26.13 -17.83
C SER A 362 10.88 25.15 -18.99
N PRO A 363 10.07 25.40 -20.05
CA PRO A 363 10.17 24.62 -21.28
C PRO A 363 11.54 24.74 -21.99
N GLY A 364 12.35 25.73 -21.60
CA GLY A 364 13.73 25.89 -22.07
C GLY A 364 14.73 24.93 -21.40
N ASN A 365 14.37 24.30 -20.26
CA ASN A 365 15.08 23.22 -19.60
C ASN A 365 14.07 22.17 -19.14
N ALA A 366 13.75 21.23 -20.01
CA ALA A 366 12.66 20.30 -19.81
C ALA A 366 12.96 18.89 -20.33
N LEU A 367 12.38 17.91 -19.63
CA LEU A 367 12.17 16.55 -20.12
C LEU A 367 10.73 16.46 -20.64
N GLU A 368 10.54 15.95 -21.83
CA GLU A 368 9.24 15.68 -22.44
C GLU A 368 9.21 14.20 -22.86
N VAL A 369 8.05 13.54 -22.70
CA VAL A 369 7.89 12.11 -23.00
C VAL A 369 6.85 11.93 -24.10
N PHE A 370 7.18 11.07 -25.07
CA PHE A 370 6.36 10.83 -26.26
C PHE A 370 6.28 9.34 -26.58
N VAL A 371 5.29 8.97 -27.37
CA VAL A 371 5.22 7.65 -27.99
C VAL A 371 5.09 7.78 -29.51
N SER A 372 5.58 6.77 -30.23
CA SER A 372 5.50 6.72 -31.70
C SER A 372 5.35 5.28 -32.18
N SER A 373 4.40 5.07 -33.11
CA SER A 373 4.22 3.79 -33.80
C SER A 373 4.92 3.73 -35.16
N ASN A 374 5.59 4.80 -35.59
CA ASN A 374 6.25 4.88 -36.90
C ASN A 374 7.73 5.32 -36.83
N PHE A 375 8.36 5.24 -35.66
CA PHE A 375 9.77 5.54 -35.50
C PHE A 375 10.66 4.51 -36.21
N THR A 376 11.63 4.97 -37.02
CA THR A 376 12.55 4.12 -37.80
C THR A 376 14.01 4.54 -37.64
N GLY A 377 14.37 5.06 -36.44
CA GLY A 377 15.74 5.43 -36.10
C GLY A 377 16.06 6.93 -36.21
N ASN A 378 15.17 7.75 -36.78
CA ASN A 378 15.33 9.21 -36.84
C ASN A 378 14.14 9.94 -36.23
N PRO A 379 14.31 10.61 -35.06
CA PRO A 379 13.21 11.32 -34.43
C PRO A 379 12.56 12.43 -35.28
N ALA A 380 13.29 13.01 -36.20
CA ALA A 380 12.77 14.10 -37.05
C ALA A 380 11.77 13.60 -38.13
N THR A 381 11.74 12.31 -38.43
CA THR A 381 10.85 11.72 -39.43
C THR A 381 9.68 10.96 -38.83
N ALA A 382 9.68 10.75 -37.52
CA ALA A 382 8.63 10.06 -36.81
C ALA A 382 7.49 11.02 -36.39
N THR A 383 6.29 10.48 -36.23
CA THR A 383 5.18 11.17 -35.59
C THR A 383 5.19 10.88 -34.11
N TRP A 384 5.36 11.90 -33.29
CA TRP A 384 5.42 11.80 -31.85
C TRP A 384 4.13 12.31 -31.21
N ILE A 385 3.53 11.50 -30.34
CA ILE A 385 2.35 11.83 -29.55
C ILE A 385 2.84 12.08 -28.11
N PRO A 386 2.66 13.28 -27.55
CA PRO A 386 3.07 13.57 -26.20
C PRO A 386 2.21 12.78 -25.20
N VAL A 387 2.81 12.30 -24.13
CA VAL A 387 2.11 11.66 -23.02
C VAL A 387 2.31 12.49 -21.74
N THR A 388 1.27 12.50 -20.91
CA THR A 388 1.32 13.24 -19.64
C THR A 388 1.94 12.36 -18.57
N VAL A 389 2.98 12.86 -17.94
CA VAL A 389 3.71 12.19 -16.84
C VAL A 389 3.97 13.17 -15.71
N THR A 390 4.19 12.64 -14.51
CA THR A 390 4.71 13.42 -13.39
C THR A 390 6.22 13.52 -13.51
N LEU A 391 6.74 14.73 -13.51
CA LEU A 391 8.17 15.02 -13.56
C LEU A 391 8.65 15.75 -12.29
N PRO A 392 9.92 15.60 -11.91
CA PRO A 392 10.49 16.42 -10.85
C PRO A 392 10.50 17.90 -11.26
N THR A 393 10.34 18.77 -10.28
CA THR A 393 10.38 20.22 -10.43
C THR A 393 11.62 20.78 -9.74
N GLN A 394 11.88 22.09 -9.87
CA GLN A 394 12.90 22.80 -9.10
C GLN A 394 12.79 22.54 -7.58
N ALA A 395 11.57 22.35 -7.06
CA ALA A 395 11.33 22.08 -5.64
C ALA A 395 11.63 20.64 -5.22
N THR A 396 11.79 19.72 -6.16
CA THR A 396 12.15 18.31 -5.88
C THR A 396 13.62 18.26 -5.46
N PRO A 397 13.98 17.63 -4.34
CA PRO A 397 15.38 17.46 -3.96
C PRO A 397 16.20 16.78 -5.07
N TRP A 398 17.46 17.16 -5.18
CA TRP A 398 18.38 16.59 -6.17
C TRP A 398 18.52 15.08 -5.98
N TYR A 399 18.51 14.33 -7.07
CA TYR A 399 18.63 12.87 -7.12
C TYR A 399 17.51 12.11 -6.38
N GLU A 400 16.42 12.79 -6.04
CA GLU A 400 15.22 12.14 -5.53
C GLU A 400 14.38 11.63 -6.70
N PHE A 401 14.35 10.32 -6.89
CA PHE A 401 13.57 9.68 -7.94
C PHE A 401 12.08 9.65 -7.57
N VAL A 402 11.27 10.34 -8.37
CA VAL A 402 9.81 10.34 -8.28
C VAL A 402 9.22 9.40 -9.33
N SER A 403 8.03 8.86 -9.09
CA SER A 403 7.29 8.07 -10.08
C SER A 403 6.72 8.99 -11.16
N SER A 404 6.79 8.54 -12.43
CA SER A 404 6.12 9.21 -13.56
C SER A 404 4.58 9.20 -13.46
N GLY A 405 4.02 8.35 -12.59
CA GLY A 405 2.62 7.92 -12.67
C GLY A 405 2.41 6.94 -13.83
N GLY A 406 1.25 6.29 -13.85
CA GLY A 406 0.86 5.38 -14.92
C GLY A 406 0.41 6.12 -16.17
N VAL A 407 0.94 5.73 -17.32
CA VAL A 407 0.50 6.20 -18.64
C VAL A 407 -0.24 5.07 -19.33
N ASP A 408 -1.53 5.25 -19.56
CA ASP A 408 -2.35 4.30 -20.31
C ASP A 408 -1.91 4.22 -21.78
N LEU A 409 -1.44 3.07 -22.20
CA LEU A 409 -1.01 2.75 -23.55
C LEU A 409 -1.97 1.76 -24.24
N SER A 410 -3.07 1.37 -23.63
CA SER A 410 -4.01 0.33 -24.10
C SER A 410 -4.69 0.62 -25.45
N SER A 411 -4.61 1.86 -25.92
CA SER A 411 -5.12 2.25 -27.25
C SER A 411 -4.13 2.01 -28.39
N TYR A 412 -2.88 1.67 -28.10
CA TYR A 412 -1.85 1.43 -29.11
C TYR A 412 -1.78 -0.06 -29.46
N THR A 413 -1.49 -0.36 -30.71
CA THR A 413 -1.31 -1.71 -31.27
C THR A 413 -0.06 -1.75 -32.15
N GLY A 414 0.46 -2.94 -32.41
CA GLY A 414 1.64 -3.14 -33.20
C GLY A 414 2.93 -2.74 -32.45
N THR A 415 3.85 -2.15 -33.16
CA THR A 415 5.12 -1.70 -32.57
C THR A 415 5.02 -0.29 -32.04
N LEU A 416 5.41 -0.09 -30.78
CA LEU A 416 5.47 1.21 -30.13
C LEU A 416 6.91 1.52 -29.70
N HIS A 417 7.30 2.79 -29.76
CA HIS A 417 8.52 3.32 -29.19
C HIS A 417 8.20 4.44 -28.20
N ILE A 418 8.91 4.48 -27.08
CA ILE A 418 8.86 5.56 -26.10
C ILE A 418 10.05 6.47 -26.34
N GLY A 419 9.83 7.77 -26.45
CA GLY A 419 10.87 8.76 -26.69
C GLY A 419 10.95 9.78 -25.54
N PHE A 420 12.11 9.90 -24.97
CA PHE A 420 12.47 10.92 -23.98
C PHE A 420 13.21 12.04 -24.68
N LYS A 421 12.62 13.22 -24.73
CA LYS A 421 13.20 14.40 -25.35
C LYS A 421 13.65 15.39 -24.27
N PHE A 422 14.93 15.69 -24.27
CA PHE A 422 15.46 16.75 -23.44
C PHE A 422 15.64 18.04 -24.27
N THR A 423 15.32 19.17 -23.65
CA THR A 423 15.64 20.52 -24.15
C THR A 423 16.39 21.29 -23.07
N GLY A 424 17.45 22.02 -23.42
CA GLY A 424 18.23 22.83 -22.47
C GLY A 424 19.23 23.75 -23.17
N SER A 425 19.98 24.54 -22.38
CA SER A 425 21.03 25.45 -22.87
C SER A 425 22.33 25.22 -22.09
N GLY A 426 23.44 25.18 -22.78
CA GLY A 426 24.78 25.16 -22.16
C GLY A 426 25.47 26.53 -22.11
N THR A 427 24.77 27.59 -22.49
CA THR A 427 25.23 28.98 -22.38
C THR A 427 24.41 29.81 -21.41
N ASP A 428 23.17 29.43 -21.20
CA ASP A 428 22.32 29.97 -20.13
C ASP A 428 22.32 28.96 -18.97
N LEU A 429 23.03 29.29 -17.91
CA LEU A 429 23.21 28.41 -16.73
C LEU A 429 21.94 28.23 -15.89
N THR A 430 20.88 28.97 -16.17
CA THR A 430 19.57 28.70 -15.54
C THR A 430 18.76 27.62 -16.28
N LEU A 431 19.23 27.19 -17.44
CA LEU A 431 18.59 26.22 -18.34
C LEU A 431 19.47 24.99 -18.62
N ASP A 432 20.41 24.67 -17.73
CA ASP A 432 21.37 23.59 -17.90
C ASP A 432 21.18 22.40 -16.95
N GLY A 433 20.13 22.45 -16.13
CA GLY A 433 19.77 21.39 -15.19
C GLY A 433 19.60 20.04 -15.86
N ALA A 434 19.86 18.99 -15.11
CA ALA A 434 19.81 17.61 -15.58
C ALA A 434 18.49 16.91 -15.22
N PHE A 435 18.12 15.94 -16.07
CA PHE A 435 17.08 14.97 -15.79
C PHE A 435 17.63 13.54 -15.91
N GLN A 436 17.16 12.68 -15.01
CA GLN A 436 17.50 11.26 -14.93
C GLN A 436 16.26 10.40 -15.21
N ILE A 437 16.45 9.24 -15.82
CA ILE A 437 15.42 8.25 -16.12
C ILE A 437 15.91 6.89 -15.63
N ASP A 438 15.03 6.18 -14.94
CA ASP A 438 15.29 4.88 -14.36
C ASP A 438 14.02 4.02 -14.32
N ASP A 439 14.16 2.71 -14.13
CA ASP A 439 13.06 1.77 -13.91
C ASP A 439 11.93 1.90 -14.95
N LEU A 440 12.25 2.08 -16.23
CA LEU A 440 11.25 2.13 -17.29
C LEU A 440 10.60 0.76 -17.48
N ARG A 441 9.30 0.70 -17.42
CA ARG A 441 8.55 -0.54 -17.64
C ARG A 441 7.26 -0.30 -18.41
N VAL A 442 6.86 -1.30 -19.20
CA VAL A 442 5.51 -1.42 -19.76
C VAL A 442 4.95 -2.75 -19.29
N SER A 443 3.86 -2.70 -18.55
CA SER A 443 3.17 -3.86 -18.00
C SER A 443 1.79 -3.99 -18.64
N GLY A 444 1.30 -5.22 -18.78
CA GLY A 444 -0.03 -5.53 -19.29
C GLY A 444 -0.47 -6.93 -18.85
N ASN A 445 -1.72 -7.28 -19.13
CA ASN A 445 -2.30 -8.60 -18.84
C ASN A 445 -2.21 -9.53 -20.04
#